data_aa508a88d7510550d392a2af05f20fcb
#
_entry.id   aa508a88d7510550d392a2af05f20fcb
#
_cell.length_a   1.000
_cell.length_b   1.000
_cell.length_c   1.000
_cell.angle_alpha   90.00
_cell.angle_beta   90.00
_cell.angle_gamma   90.00
#
_symmetry.space_group_name_H-M   'P 1'
#
loop_
_entity.id
_entity.type
_entity.pdbx_description
1 polymer ?
#
loop_
_entity_poly.entity_id
_entity_poly.type
_entity_poly.pdbx_seq_one_letter_code
_entity_poly.pdbx_strand_id
1 'polypeptide(L)'
;MFIKKLYNDLDTIVDETLQGVRLITQDSYSEMLPGTRISVRRPEYRKPKGYVRVVSGGGAGHEGPPYVSCRPGNNDAYAMGDIFAAPSANQFLRAIQEVADGSPVIMPIWNH
;
A
#
# COMPACT_ATOMS: atom_id res chain seq x y z
N MET A 1 16.60 13.48 -29.53
CA MET A 1 17.31 12.67 -28.52
C MET A 1 16.36 11.65 -27.92
N PHE A 2 16.73 10.39 -27.94
CA PHE A 2 15.94 9.34 -27.29
C PHE A 2 16.37 9.20 -25.83
N ILE A 3 15.42 9.34 -24.91
CA ILE A 3 15.62 9.05 -23.48
C ILE A 3 15.09 7.64 -23.23
N LYS A 4 16.00 6.73 -22.92
CA LYS A 4 15.64 5.35 -22.59
C LYS A 4 15.22 5.25 -21.14
N LYS A 5 14.03 4.75 -20.87
CA LYS A 5 13.48 4.55 -19.53
C LYS A 5 13.12 3.08 -19.30
N LEU A 6 13.15 2.66 -18.05
CA LEU A 6 12.86 1.28 -17.66
C LEU A 6 11.40 1.13 -17.25
N TYR A 7 10.49 1.23 -18.20
CA TYR A 7 9.08 0.93 -17.99
C TYR A 7 8.48 0.38 -19.30
N ASN A 8 7.41 -0.35 -19.22
CA ASN A 8 6.72 -0.91 -20.39
C ASN A 8 5.69 0.07 -20.95
N ASP A 9 4.77 0.54 -20.10
CA ASP A 9 3.70 1.44 -20.46
C ASP A 9 3.40 2.39 -19.29
N LEU A 10 3.09 3.66 -19.60
CA LEU A 10 2.79 4.65 -18.57
C LEU A 10 1.52 4.32 -17.78
N ASP A 11 0.52 3.75 -18.45
CA ASP A 11 -0.76 3.44 -17.80
C ASP A 11 -0.68 2.27 -16.83
N THR A 12 0.33 1.41 -16.97
CA THR A 12 0.50 0.20 -16.17
C THR A 12 1.70 0.28 -15.21
N ILE A 13 2.46 1.36 -15.24
CA ILE A 13 3.73 1.47 -14.52
C ILE A 13 3.59 1.23 -13.01
N VAL A 14 2.56 1.78 -12.38
CA VAL A 14 2.33 1.62 -10.92
C VAL A 14 1.93 0.18 -10.59
N ASP A 15 1.01 -0.40 -11.36
CA ASP A 15 0.56 -1.77 -11.13
C ASP A 15 1.68 -2.77 -11.36
N GLU A 16 2.51 -2.58 -12.37
CA GLU A 16 3.68 -3.42 -12.62
C GLU A 16 4.74 -3.28 -11.53
N THR A 17 4.93 -2.07 -11.02
CA THR A 17 5.82 -1.83 -9.86
C THR A 17 5.34 -2.60 -8.63
N LEU A 18 4.04 -2.55 -8.34
CA LEU A 18 3.46 -3.31 -7.22
C LEU A 18 3.60 -4.82 -7.42
N GLN A 19 3.43 -5.30 -8.64
CA GLN A 19 3.69 -6.72 -8.97
C GLN A 19 5.14 -7.10 -8.70
N GLY A 20 6.09 -6.24 -9.09
CA GLY A 20 7.51 -6.45 -8.83
C GLY A 20 7.83 -6.53 -7.33
N VAL A 21 7.24 -5.65 -6.53
CA VAL A 21 7.37 -5.68 -5.08
C VAL A 21 6.84 -6.99 -4.50
N ARG A 22 5.69 -7.46 -4.96
CA ARG A 22 5.12 -8.75 -4.53
C ARG A 22 6.03 -9.92 -4.87
N LEU A 23 6.66 -9.90 -6.03
CA LEU A 23 7.62 -10.94 -6.42
C LEU A 23 8.84 -10.95 -5.51
N ILE A 24 9.36 -9.77 -5.15
CA ILE A 24 10.51 -9.65 -4.25
C ILE A 24 10.17 -10.09 -2.83
N THR A 25 9.03 -9.66 -2.31
CA THR A 25 8.60 -9.97 -0.95
C THR A 25 7.92 -11.34 -0.82
N GLN A 26 7.54 -11.94 -1.94
CA GLN A 26 6.80 -13.20 -2.02
C GLN A 26 5.49 -13.17 -1.22
N ASP A 27 4.90 -11.98 -1.07
CA ASP A 27 3.70 -11.75 -0.24
C ASP A 27 3.81 -12.35 1.17
N SER A 28 5.03 -12.28 1.77
CA SER A 28 5.32 -12.96 3.03
C SER A 28 4.46 -12.47 4.19
N TYR A 29 4.25 -11.15 4.30
CA TYR A 29 3.51 -10.52 5.41
C TYR A 29 2.24 -9.80 4.97
N SER A 30 2.13 -9.49 3.70
CA SER A 30 1.06 -8.69 3.14
C SER A 30 0.46 -9.30 1.90
N GLU A 31 -0.72 -8.87 1.56
CA GLU A 31 -1.41 -9.22 0.33
C GLU A 31 -2.08 -7.97 -0.27
N MET A 32 -2.26 -7.97 -1.58
CA MET A 32 -3.03 -6.93 -2.26
C MET A 32 -4.50 -7.28 -2.24
N LEU A 33 -5.36 -6.32 -1.91
CA LEU A 33 -6.79 -6.49 -2.10
C LEU A 33 -7.12 -6.58 -3.60
N PRO A 34 -7.87 -7.59 -4.04
CA PRO A 34 -8.18 -7.78 -5.45
C PRO A 34 -8.79 -6.54 -6.10
N GLY A 35 -8.29 -6.17 -7.29
CA GLY A 35 -8.78 -5.03 -8.04
C GLY A 35 -8.43 -3.66 -7.45
N THR A 36 -7.50 -3.61 -6.49
CA THR A 36 -7.09 -2.36 -5.83
C THR A 36 -5.58 -2.23 -5.78
N ARG A 37 -5.11 -1.01 -5.46
CA ARG A 37 -3.72 -0.73 -5.10
C ARG A 37 -3.57 -0.58 -3.59
N ILE A 38 -4.21 -1.47 -2.85
CA ILE A 38 -4.19 -1.47 -1.39
C ILE A 38 -3.50 -2.75 -0.91
N SER A 39 -2.41 -2.58 -0.18
CA SER A 39 -1.71 -3.67 0.50
C SER A 39 -2.19 -3.73 1.94
N VAL A 40 -2.44 -4.93 2.43
CA VAL A 40 -2.85 -5.16 3.83
C VAL A 40 -2.05 -6.29 4.43
N ARG A 41 -1.89 -6.30 5.75
CA ARG A 41 -1.32 -7.46 6.42
C ARG A 41 -2.18 -8.69 6.18
N ARG A 42 -1.51 -9.80 5.96
CA ARG A 42 -2.20 -11.09 5.91
C ARG A 42 -2.85 -11.39 7.25
N PRO A 43 -3.98 -12.12 7.26
CA PRO A 43 -4.73 -12.39 8.48
C PRO A 43 -3.90 -12.88 9.65
N GLU A 44 -2.93 -13.77 9.40
CA GLU A 44 -2.06 -14.35 10.43
C GLU A 44 -1.10 -13.36 11.09
N TYR A 45 -0.91 -12.17 10.48
CA TYR A 45 -0.05 -11.11 10.99
C TYR A 45 -0.82 -9.88 11.48
N ARG A 46 -2.15 -9.93 11.49
CA ARG A 46 -2.98 -8.83 11.98
C ARG A 46 -2.90 -8.74 13.51
N LYS A 47 -2.94 -7.50 13.98
CA LYS A 47 -2.93 -7.23 15.42
C LYS A 47 -4.22 -7.71 16.08
N PRO A 48 -4.17 -8.14 17.34
CA PRO A 48 -5.37 -8.40 18.14
C PRO A 48 -6.27 -7.16 18.25
N LYS A 49 -7.55 -7.37 18.51
CA LYS A 49 -8.49 -6.28 18.78
C LYS A 49 -8.02 -5.42 19.95
N GLY A 50 -8.22 -4.10 19.85
CA GLY A 50 -7.80 -3.13 20.85
C GLY A 50 -6.48 -2.44 20.54
N TYR A 51 -5.64 -3.03 19.71
CA TYR A 51 -4.39 -2.39 19.27
C TYR A 51 -4.66 -1.37 18.15
N VAL A 52 -3.94 -0.25 18.20
CA VAL A 52 -4.06 0.80 17.18
C VAL A 52 -3.70 0.26 15.80
N ARG A 53 -4.56 0.51 14.82
CA ARG A 53 -4.29 0.22 13.40
C ARG A 53 -3.56 1.38 12.78
N VAL A 54 -2.59 1.09 11.94
CA VAL A 54 -1.84 2.09 11.18
C VAL A 54 -2.17 1.92 9.70
N VAL A 55 -2.88 2.89 9.14
CA VAL A 55 -3.23 2.92 7.72
C VAL A 55 -2.51 4.10 7.09
N SER A 56 -1.69 3.85 6.11
CA SER A 56 -0.92 4.88 5.43
C SER A 56 -1.21 4.88 3.93
N GLY A 57 -0.67 5.84 3.22
CA GLY A 57 -0.80 5.93 1.78
C GLY A 57 -0.14 7.16 1.22
N GLY A 58 0.01 7.18 -0.08
CA GLY A 58 0.60 8.29 -0.81
C GLY A 58 0.72 7.97 -2.29
N GLY A 59 1.23 8.93 -3.06
CA GLY A 59 1.49 8.76 -4.48
C GLY A 59 2.66 7.83 -4.75
N ALA A 60 2.69 7.26 -5.94
CA ALA A 60 3.83 6.51 -6.46
C ALA A 60 4.92 7.48 -6.94
N GLY A 61 6.14 6.99 -7.14
CA GLY A 61 7.29 7.76 -7.59
C GLY A 61 8.31 8.09 -6.50
N HIS A 62 7.97 7.81 -5.25
CA HIS A 62 8.85 7.89 -4.08
C HIS A 62 8.99 6.52 -3.42
N GLU A 63 9.10 5.50 -4.23
CA GLU A 63 9.12 4.12 -3.76
C GLU A 63 10.28 3.88 -2.81
N GLY A 64 9.92 3.33 -1.70
CA GLY A 64 10.85 2.99 -0.65
C GLY A 64 10.14 2.13 0.39
N PRO A 65 10.43 2.31 1.67
CA PRO A 65 9.85 1.51 2.73
C PRO A 65 8.34 1.29 2.70
N PRO A 66 7.49 2.21 2.19
CA PRO A 66 6.05 2.01 2.19
C PRO A 66 5.56 0.72 1.57
N TYR A 67 6.15 0.29 0.47
CA TYR A 67 5.70 -0.90 -0.27
C TYR A 67 5.88 -2.19 0.51
N VAL A 68 6.92 -2.25 1.30
CA VAL A 68 7.25 -3.44 2.09
C VAL A 68 6.82 -3.28 3.54
N SER A 69 6.03 -2.27 3.84
CA SER A 69 5.78 -1.83 5.20
C SER A 69 4.53 -2.42 5.86
N CYS A 70 3.69 -3.14 5.11
CA CYS A 70 2.54 -3.85 5.71
C CYS A 70 2.99 -5.16 6.35
N ARG A 71 3.68 -5.04 7.47
CA ARG A 71 4.28 -6.16 8.21
C ARG A 71 4.32 -5.87 9.70
N PRO A 72 4.57 -6.87 10.56
CA PRO A 72 4.72 -6.65 11.99
C PRO A 72 5.73 -5.54 12.31
N GLY A 73 5.35 -4.62 13.19
CA GLY A 73 6.14 -3.45 13.54
C GLY A 73 5.98 -2.26 12.61
N ASN A 74 5.09 -2.35 11.62
CA ASN A 74 4.88 -1.28 10.62
C ASN A 74 3.38 -1.15 10.31
N ASN A 75 3.01 -0.68 9.10
CA ASN A 75 1.63 -0.46 8.71
C ASN A 75 0.76 -1.72 8.76
N ASP A 76 -0.52 -1.53 9.00
CA ASP A 76 -1.54 -2.58 8.85
C ASP A 76 -2.12 -2.58 7.43
N ALA A 77 -2.24 -1.39 6.82
CA ALA A 77 -2.63 -1.23 5.42
C ALA A 77 -1.91 -0.05 4.78
N TYR A 78 -1.74 -0.11 3.47
CA TYR A 78 -1.18 0.96 2.66
C TYR A 78 -1.94 1.12 1.36
N ALA A 79 -2.42 2.33 1.08
CA ALA A 79 -3.08 2.68 -0.18
C ALA A 79 -2.11 3.42 -1.10
N MET A 80 -1.91 2.91 -2.31
CA MET A 80 -1.04 3.50 -3.32
C MET A 80 -1.85 4.31 -4.31
N GLY A 81 -1.43 5.54 -4.53
CA GLY A 81 -1.96 6.40 -5.58
C GLY A 81 -1.29 6.17 -6.94
N ASP A 82 -1.51 7.10 -7.85
CA ASP A 82 -0.81 7.11 -9.13
C ASP A 82 0.53 7.86 -9.00
N ILE A 83 1.26 8.00 -10.10
CA ILE A 83 2.57 8.68 -10.10
C ILE A 83 2.39 10.11 -9.60
N PHE A 84 3.05 10.44 -8.48
CA PHE A 84 2.98 11.73 -7.79
C PHE A 84 1.56 12.22 -7.52
N ALA A 85 0.60 11.31 -7.42
CA ALA A 85 -0.80 11.62 -7.12
C ALA A 85 -1.28 10.77 -5.94
N ALA A 86 -1.84 11.42 -4.93
CA ALA A 86 -2.36 10.73 -3.75
C ALA A 86 -3.52 9.80 -4.13
N PRO A 87 -3.71 8.71 -3.36
CA PRO A 87 -4.92 7.89 -3.51
C PRO A 87 -6.17 8.71 -3.20
N SER A 88 -7.29 8.29 -3.76
CA SER A 88 -8.58 8.92 -3.47
C SER A 88 -9.02 8.66 -2.02
N ALA A 89 -9.94 9.49 -1.53
CA ALA A 89 -10.57 9.28 -0.23
C ALA A 89 -11.23 7.89 -0.14
N ASN A 90 -11.84 7.43 -1.23
CA ASN A 90 -12.45 6.10 -1.29
C ASN A 90 -11.45 4.97 -1.13
N GLN A 91 -10.24 5.11 -1.67
CA GLN A 91 -9.17 4.14 -1.47
C GLN A 91 -8.74 4.07 -0.01
N PHE A 92 -8.56 5.21 0.64
CA PHE A 92 -8.26 5.26 2.07
C PHE A 92 -9.38 4.65 2.90
N LEU A 93 -10.62 4.99 2.58
CA LEU A 93 -11.78 4.40 3.26
C LEU A 93 -11.80 2.88 3.12
N ARG A 94 -11.56 2.37 1.93
CA ARG A 94 -11.49 0.92 1.68
C ARG A 94 -10.38 0.25 2.49
N ALA A 95 -9.21 0.90 2.57
CA ALA A 95 -8.08 0.40 3.36
C ALA A 95 -8.42 0.36 4.86
N ILE A 96 -9.07 1.40 5.37
CA ILE A 96 -9.53 1.45 6.77
C ILE A 96 -10.54 0.36 7.05
N GLN A 97 -11.54 0.21 6.19
CA GLN A 97 -12.59 -0.81 6.35
C GLN A 97 -12.04 -2.21 6.40
N GLU A 98 -10.98 -2.48 5.65
CA GLU A 98 -10.35 -3.81 5.62
C GLU A 98 -9.69 -4.18 6.95
N VAL A 99 -9.12 -3.22 7.65
CA VAL A 99 -8.40 -3.47 8.92
C VAL A 99 -9.19 -3.06 10.14
N ALA A 100 -10.32 -2.40 9.98
CA ALA A 100 -11.15 -1.91 11.08
C ALA A 100 -11.84 -3.06 11.82
N ASP A 101 -11.77 -3.00 13.14
CA ASP A 101 -12.44 -3.94 14.03
C ASP A 101 -13.00 -3.24 15.28
N GLY A 102 -13.17 -1.91 15.20
CA GLY A 102 -13.53 -1.06 16.34
C GLY A 102 -12.34 -0.51 17.11
N SER A 103 -11.12 -0.93 16.79
CA SER A 103 -9.89 -0.39 17.39
C SER A 103 -9.56 0.99 16.78
N PRO A 104 -8.83 1.85 17.52
CA PRO A 104 -8.38 3.13 16.99
C PRO A 104 -7.54 3.00 15.73
N VAL A 105 -7.63 3.99 14.83
CA VAL A 105 -6.85 4.05 13.59
C VAL A 105 -6.04 5.34 13.56
N ILE A 106 -4.75 5.22 13.27
CA ILE A 106 -3.86 6.34 12.96
C ILE A 106 -3.55 6.32 11.47
N MET A 107 -3.59 7.48 10.84
CA MET A 107 -3.36 7.63 9.41
C MET A 107 -2.18 8.58 9.13
N PRO A 108 -0.94 8.09 9.16
CA PRO A 108 0.17 8.87 8.62
C PRO A 108 0.09 8.87 7.09
N ILE A 109 -0.16 10.04 6.51
CA ILE A 109 -0.33 10.20 5.06
C ILE A 109 0.85 10.98 4.51
N TRP A 110 1.44 10.47 3.43
CA TRP A 110 2.51 11.17 2.73
C TRP A 110 1.94 12.37 1.99
N ASN A 111 2.58 13.51 2.14
CA ASN A 111 2.11 14.78 1.62
C ASN A 111 2.47 14.97 0.12
N HIS A 112 2.04 14.03 -0.70
CA HIS A 112 2.15 14.18 -2.16
C HIS A 112 1.28 13.17 -2.89
#